data_aa83baea96488215f8a9cb15bca1a0c7
#
_entry.id   aa83baea96488215f8a9cb15bca1a0c7
#
_cell.length_a   1.000
_cell.length_b   1.000
_cell.length_c   1.000
_cell.angle_alpha   90.00
_cell.angle_beta   90.00
_cell.angle_gamma   90.00
#
_symmetry.space_group_name_H-M   'P 1'
#
loop_
_entity.id
_entity.type
_entity.pdbx_description
1 polymer ?
#
loop_
_entity_poly.entity_id
_entity_poly.type
_entity_poly.pdbx_seq_one_letter_code
_entity_poly.pdbx_strand_id
1 'polypeptide(L)'
;FDAIMEALSGYQADYSLDRENAFLRWELPARFLGYRLLLLGLRNGWPILFEHSNALREHVDLYKKIKSLGYRIHMVCIDATPEMVIKRLARRNRFFPEEQVKKRWDCLIDLLPEYQKIVDDFKLIQPWKNVENL
;
A
#
# COMPACT_ATOMS: atom_id res chain seq x y z
N PHE A 1 -4.49 -4.28 -0.84
CA PHE A 1 -5.71 -4.15 -1.68
C PHE A 1 -5.65 -5.01 -2.93
N ASP A 2 -4.47 -5.29 -3.43
CA ASP A 2 -4.27 -6.04 -4.66
C ASP A 2 -4.85 -7.46 -4.58
N ALA A 3 -4.56 -8.18 -3.51
CA ALA A 3 -5.13 -9.52 -3.29
C ALA A 3 -6.67 -9.51 -3.21
N ILE A 4 -7.25 -8.41 -2.68
CA ILE A 4 -8.72 -8.25 -2.68
C ILE A 4 -9.24 -8.05 -4.10
N MET A 5 -8.58 -7.19 -4.88
CA MET A 5 -8.97 -6.93 -6.27
C MET A 5 -8.86 -8.20 -7.12
N GLU A 6 -7.77 -8.95 -6.96
CA GLU A 6 -7.54 -10.23 -7.65
C GLU A 6 -8.57 -11.30 -7.27
N ALA A 7 -9.12 -11.26 -6.06
CA ALA A 7 -10.17 -12.18 -5.62
C ALA A 7 -11.57 -11.84 -6.17
N LEU A 8 -11.76 -10.66 -6.77
CA LEU A 8 -13.03 -10.27 -7.37
C LEU A 8 -13.19 -10.95 -8.74
N SER A 9 -14.21 -11.77 -8.90
CA SER A 9 -14.47 -12.49 -10.16
C SER A 9 -14.62 -11.57 -11.37
N GLY A 10 -15.25 -10.39 -11.18
CA GLY A 10 -15.38 -9.39 -12.23
C GLY A 10 -14.05 -8.78 -12.66
N TYR A 11 -13.10 -8.59 -11.73
CA TYR A 11 -11.76 -8.11 -12.05
C TYR A 11 -11.02 -9.07 -12.97
N GLN A 12 -11.03 -10.36 -12.68
CA GLN A 12 -10.36 -11.38 -13.50
C GLN A 12 -10.91 -11.41 -14.93
N ALA A 13 -12.22 -11.29 -15.09
CA ALA A 13 -12.85 -11.24 -16.40
C ALA A 13 -12.43 -9.99 -17.18
N ASP A 14 -12.51 -8.81 -16.57
CA ASP A 14 -12.13 -7.55 -17.21
C ASP A 14 -10.63 -7.50 -17.52
N TYR A 15 -9.78 -8.01 -16.62
CA TYR A 15 -8.32 -8.02 -16.77
C TYR A 15 -7.82 -8.83 -17.97
N SER A 16 -8.53 -9.90 -18.33
CA SER A 16 -8.22 -10.68 -19.52
C SER A 16 -8.48 -9.94 -20.83
N LEU A 17 -9.38 -8.94 -20.78
CA LEU A 17 -9.78 -8.14 -21.95
C LEU A 17 -8.97 -6.84 -22.04
N ASP A 18 -8.91 -6.09 -20.96
CA ASP A 18 -8.21 -4.81 -20.88
C ASP A 18 -7.74 -4.52 -19.44
N ARG A 19 -6.44 -4.62 -19.23
CA ARG A 19 -5.81 -4.50 -17.90
C ARG A 19 -5.96 -3.13 -17.28
N GLU A 20 -5.84 -2.07 -18.10
CA GLU A 20 -5.96 -0.69 -17.64
C GLU A 20 -7.37 -0.40 -17.18
N ASN A 21 -8.36 -0.69 -18.00
CA ASN A 21 -9.74 -0.50 -17.65
C ASN A 21 -10.19 -1.37 -16.48
N ALA A 22 -9.69 -2.61 -16.37
CA ALA A 22 -9.93 -3.46 -15.22
C ALA A 22 -9.39 -2.82 -13.94
N PHE A 23 -8.13 -2.32 -13.96
CA PHE A 23 -7.57 -1.63 -12.80
C PHE A 23 -8.40 -0.40 -12.41
N LEU A 24 -8.69 0.49 -13.35
CA LEU A 24 -9.45 1.72 -13.10
C LEU A 24 -10.85 1.43 -12.53
N ARG A 25 -11.51 0.39 -13.02
CA ARG A 25 -12.85 -0.01 -12.59
C ARG A 25 -12.88 -0.62 -11.19
N TRP A 26 -11.89 -1.44 -10.84
CA TRP A 26 -11.93 -2.29 -9.65
C TRP A 26 -11.08 -1.79 -8.48
N GLU A 27 -10.20 -0.79 -8.69
CA GLU A 27 -9.35 -0.25 -7.62
C GLU A 27 -10.18 0.32 -6.46
N LEU A 28 -11.19 1.14 -6.74
CA LEU A 28 -12.02 1.74 -5.68
C LEU A 28 -12.88 0.71 -4.94
N PRO A 29 -13.60 -0.22 -5.61
CA PRO A 29 -14.27 -1.32 -4.91
C PRO A 29 -13.36 -2.15 -4.03
N ALA A 30 -12.16 -2.51 -4.50
CA ALA A 30 -11.19 -3.27 -3.72
C ALA A 30 -10.70 -2.49 -2.49
N ARG A 31 -10.45 -1.20 -2.62
CA ARG A 31 -10.10 -0.32 -1.49
C ARG A 31 -11.21 -0.23 -0.47
N PHE A 32 -12.44 -0.03 -0.92
CA PHE A 32 -13.60 0.02 -0.04
C PHE A 32 -13.72 -1.25 0.80
N LEU A 33 -13.63 -2.43 0.17
CA LEU A 33 -13.63 -3.71 0.88
C LEU A 33 -12.45 -3.85 1.85
N GLY A 34 -11.26 -3.45 1.44
CA GLY A 34 -10.06 -3.49 2.28
C GLY A 34 -10.19 -2.65 3.54
N TYR A 35 -10.71 -1.43 3.44
CA TYR A 35 -10.98 -0.60 4.62
C TYR A 35 -12.11 -1.15 5.50
N ARG A 36 -13.12 -1.78 4.91
CA ARG A 36 -14.16 -2.48 5.68
C ARG A 36 -13.58 -3.64 6.49
N LEU A 37 -12.68 -4.42 5.89
CA LEU A 37 -11.97 -5.50 6.58
C LEU A 37 -11.05 -4.97 7.69
N LEU A 38 -10.32 -3.88 7.43
CA LEU A 38 -9.51 -3.22 8.45
C LEU A 38 -10.36 -2.79 9.63
N LEU A 39 -11.48 -2.12 9.40
CA LEU A 39 -12.40 -1.71 10.46
C LEU A 39 -12.97 -2.88 11.25
N LEU A 40 -13.29 -3.98 10.58
CA LEU A 40 -13.75 -5.20 11.24
C LEU A 40 -12.67 -5.78 12.15
N GLY A 41 -11.42 -5.87 11.67
CA GLY A 41 -10.28 -6.34 12.46
C GLY A 41 -10.03 -5.45 13.68
N LEU A 42 -10.06 -4.12 13.50
CA LEU A 42 -9.89 -3.16 14.60
C LEU A 42 -10.98 -3.28 15.66
N ARG A 43 -12.24 -3.46 15.27
CA ARG A 43 -13.37 -3.65 16.20
C ARG A 43 -13.27 -4.92 17.02
N ASN A 44 -12.67 -5.96 16.46
CA ASN A 44 -12.51 -7.26 17.13
C ASN A 44 -11.16 -7.39 17.86
N GLY A 45 -10.31 -6.38 17.87
CA GLY A 45 -9.01 -6.43 18.53
C GLY A 45 -8.02 -7.41 17.88
N TRP A 46 -8.18 -7.72 16.60
CA TRP A 46 -7.32 -8.67 15.91
C TRP A 46 -5.93 -8.10 15.61
N PRO A 47 -4.88 -8.90 15.62
CA PRO A 47 -3.62 -8.50 15.04
C PRO A 47 -3.80 -8.32 13.52
N ILE A 48 -3.26 -7.22 12.97
CA ILE A 48 -3.48 -6.84 11.58
C ILE A 48 -2.15 -6.64 10.89
N LEU A 49 -1.96 -7.29 9.75
CA LEU A 49 -0.93 -6.95 8.77
C LEU A 49 -1.60 -6.14 7.64
N PHE A 50 -1.20 -4.88 7.51
CA PHE A 50 -1.80 -3.95 6.56
C PHE A 50 -0.76 -3.45 5.56
N GLU A 51 -0.79 -3.98 4.35
CA GLU A 51 0.04 -3.51 3.24
C GLU A 51 -0.61 -2.31 2.56
N HIS A 52 0.10 -1.18 2.53
CA HIS A 52 -0.42 0.06 1.99
C HIS A 52 0.68 1.00 1.48
N SER A 53 0.36 1.86 0.49
CA SER A 53 1.32 2.85 -0.03
C SER A 53 1.61 3.99 0.95
N ASN A 54 0.70 4.28 1.87
CA ASN A 54 0.78 5.37 2.85
C ASN A 54 1.02 6.78 2.25
N ALA A 55 0.62 6.96 1.00
CA ALA A 55 0.92 8.14 0.19
C ALA A 55 -0.18 9.22 0.21
N LEU A 56 -1.09 9.18 1.17
CA LEU A 56 -2.13 10.18 1.34
C LEU A 56 -2.13 10.74 2.77
N ARG A 57 -2.45 12.01 2.90
CA ARG A 57 -2.53 12.69 4.22
C ARG A 57 -3.52 12.01 5.16
N GLU A 58 -4.64 11.55 4.63
CA GLU A 58 -5.69 10.84 5.38
C GLU A 58 -5.19 9.54 6.03
N HIS A 59 -4.10 8.95 5.52
CA HIS A 59 -3.49 7.78 6.14
C HIS A 59 -2.81 8.13 7.48
N VAL A 60 -2.25 9.33 7.60
CA VAL A 60 -1.68 9.83 8.86
C VAL A 60 -2.78 9.87 9.93
N ASP A 61 -3.95 10.40 9.59
CA ASP A 61 -5.08 10.49 10.51
C ASP A 61 -5.66 9.10 10.83
N LEU A 62 -5.67 8.19 9.87
CA LEU A 62 -6.02 6.78 10.10
C LEU A 62 -5.11 6.15 11.16
N TYR A 63 -3.78 6.32 11.06
CA TYR A 63 -2.83 5.77 12.04
C TYR A 63 -2.99 6.41 13.41
N LYS A 64 -3.21 7.73 13.51
CA LYS A 64 -3.57 8.40 14.78
C LYS A 64 -4.81 7.77 15.40
N LYS A 65 -5.83 7.50 14.58
CA LYS A 65 -7.05 6.86 15.05
C LYS A 65 -6.80 5.43 15.52
N ILE A 66 -6.02 4.63 14.80
CA ILE A 66 -5.63 3.27 15.20
C ILE A 66 -4.90 3.31 16.56
N LYS A 67 -3.98 4.25 16.74
CA LYS A 67 -3.30 4.47 18.04
C LYS A 67 -4.28 4.80 19.14
N SER A 68 -5.26 5.67 18.90
CA SER A 68 -6.27 6.04 19.91
C SER A 68 -7.17 4.88 20.34
N LEU A 69 -7.22 3.80 19.54
CA LEU A 69 -7.89 2.53 19.87
C LEU A 69 -7.01 1.56 20.68
N GLY A 70 -5.80 1.98 21.07
CA GLY A 70 -4.89 1.17 21.90
C GLY A 70 -3.97 0.22 21.10
N TYR A 71 -3.95 0.28 19.77
CA TYR A 71 -3.06 -0.54 18.98
C TYR A 71 -1.62 -0.04 19.04
N ARG A 72 -0.68 -1.00 19.10
CA ARG A 72 0.74 -0.74 18.82
C ARG A 72 0.96 -0.88 17.32
N ILE A 73 1.68 0.06 16.73
CA ILE A 73 1.92 0.11 15.29
C ILE A 73 3.41 -0.07 15.02
N HIS A 74 3.75 -1.15 14.32
CA HIS A 74 5.08 -1.40 13.78
C HIS A 74 5.04 -1.13 12.27
N MET A 75 5.76 -0.12 11.81
CA MET A 75 5.81 0.25 10.39
C MET A 75 7.12 -0.20 9.77
N VAL A 76 6.99 -0.97 8.70
CA VAL A 76 8.13 -1.32 7.83
C VAL A 76 7.96 -0.58 6.51
N CYS A 77 8.86 0.36 6.24
CA CYS A 77 8.91 1.08 4.97
C CYS A 77 9.97 0.44 4.06
N ILE A 78 9.58 0.12 2.84
CA ILE A 78 10.50 -0.36 1.80
C ILE A 78 10.89 0.85 0.95
N ASP A 79 12.15 1.28 1.08
CA ASP A 79 12.71 2.39 0.31
C ASP A 79 13.00 1.91 -1.13
N ALA A 80 12.04 2.08 -2.03
CA ALA A 80 12.15 1.74 -3.45
C ALA A 80 11.93 3.00 -4.30
N THR A 81 12.92 3.35 -5.13
CA THR A 81 12.75 4.51 -6.03
C THR A 81 11.63 4.25 -7.05
N PRO A 82 11.02 5.31 -7.61
CA PRO A 82 9.99 5.15 -8.66
C PRO A 82 10.44 4.26 -9.81
N GLU A 83 11.69 4.42 -10.28
CA GLU A 83 12.25 3.64 -11.39
C GLU A 83 12.32 2.15 -11.05
N MET A 84 12.67 1.81 -9.81
CA MET A 84 12.70 0.40 -9.36
C MET A 84 11.30 -0.19 -9.27
N VAL A 85 10.33 0.58 -8.79
CA VAL A 85 8.92 0.16 -8.72
C VAL A 85 8.39 -0.07 -10.13
N ILE A 86 8.61 0.86 -11.07
CA ILE A 86 8.16 0.75 -12.47
C ILE A 86 8.75 -0.50 -13.14
N LYS A 87 10.07 -0.74 -12.98
CA LYS A 87 10.71 -1.95 -13.50
C LYS A 87 10.10 -3.24 -12.92
N ARG A 88 9.75 -3.26 -11.63
CA ARG A 88 9.11 -4.42 -10.99
C ARG A 88 7.68 -4.63 -11.48
N LEU A 89 6.92 -3.56 -11.67
CA LEU A 89 5.56 -3.64 -12.22
C LEU A 89 5.56 -4.23 -13.63
N ALA A 90 6.47 -3.76 -14.51
CA ALA A 90 6.64 -4.29 -15.84
C ALA A 90 6.96 -5.79 -15.85
N ARG A 91 7.88 -6.27 -14.97
CA ARG A 91 8.22 -7.69 -14.84
C ARG A 91 7.06 -8.56 -14.35
N ARG A 92 6.19 -8.01 -13.50
CA ARG A 92 5.01 -8.71 -12.96
C ARG A 92 3.81 -8.66 -13.89
N ASN A 93 3.96 -8.06 -15.07
CA ASN A 93 2.88 -7.87 -16.04
C ASN A 93 1.65 -7.16 -15.40
N ARG A 94 1.91 -6.20 -14.51
CA ARG A 94 0.91 -5.50 -13.75
C ARG A 94 0.78 -4.07 -14.25
N PHE A 95 -0.45 -3.63 -14.49
CA PHE A 95 -0.72 -2.25 -14.84
C PHE A 95 -0.78 -1.38 -13.58
N PHE A 96 -0.04 -0.28 -13.61
CA PHE A 96 -0.18 0.86 -12.70
C PHE A 96 0.42 2.10 -13.37
N PRO A 97 -0.28 3.25 -13.41
CA PRO A 97 0.21 4.45 -14.09
C PRO A 97 1.53 4.94 -13.49
N GLU A 98 2.56 5.14 -14.31
CA GLU A 98 3.90 5.58 -13.86
C GLU A 98 3.88 6.93 -13.14
N GLU A 99 3.06 7.87 -13.63
CA GLU A 99 2.86 9.17 -12.97
C GLU A 99 2.34 9.01 -11.54
N GLN A 100 1.43 8.06 -11.34
CA GLN A 100 0.90 7.74 -10.00
C GLN A 100 1.97 7.12 -9.09
N VAL A 101 2.91 6.33 -9.64
CA VAL A 101 4.05 5.81 -8.86
C VAL A 101 4.88 6.96 -8.31
N LYS A 102 5.30 7.90 -9.16
CA LYS A 102 6.10 9.08 -8.78
C LYS A 102 5.37 9.93 -7.75
N LYS A 103 4.12 10.30 -8.05
CA LYS A 103 3.31 11.12 -7.14
C LYS A 103 3.14 10.48 -5.76
N ARG A 104 2.89 9.17 -5.70
CA ARG A 104 2.75 8.45 -4.43
C ARG A 104 4.06 8.34 -3.67
N TRP A 105 5.18 8.19 -4.38
CA TRP A 105 6.49 8.18 -3.77
C TRP A 105 6.84 9.52 -3.13
N ASP A 106 6.67 10.63 -3.86
CA ASP A 106 6.90 12.00 -3.35
C ASP A 106 6.05 12.24 -2.09
N CYS A 107 4.73 11.96 -2.17
CA CYS A 107 3.83 12.11 -1.02
C CYS A 107 4.23 11.24 0.18
N LEU A 108 4.70 10.02 -0.04
CA LEU A 108 5.18 9.16 1.05
C LEU A 108 6.42 9.76 1.73
N ILE A 109 7.40 10.21 0.94
CA ILE A 109 8.64 10.81 1.49
C ILE A 109 8.29 12.04 2.35
N ASP A 110 7.40 12.90 1.88
CA ASP A 110 6.95 14.08 2.63
C ASP A 110 6.24 13.72 3.95
N LEU A 111 5.53 12.59 3.98
CA LEU A 111 4.76 12.15 5.15
C LEU A 111 5.56 11.27 6.12
N LEU A 112 6.70 10.71 5.72
CA LEU A 112 7.50 9.82 6.56
C LEU A 112 7.82 10.39 7.95
N PRO A 113 8.24 11.67 8.10
CA PRO A 113 8.52 12.24 9.42
C PRO A 113 7.29 12.26 10.35
N GLU A 114 6.09 12.35 9.79
CA GLU A 114 4.85 12.32 10.58
C GLU A 114 4.53 10.89 11.02
N TYR A 115 4.68 9.89 10.13
CA TYR A 115 4.50 8.49 10.49
C TYR A 115 5.45 8.07 11.61
N GLN A 116 6.73 8.45 11.53
CA GLN A 116 7.74 8.14 12.54
C GLN A 116 7.37 8.65 13.93
N LYS A 117 6.63 9.77 14.03
CA LYS A 117 6.14 10.32 15.31
C LYS A 117 4.92 9.57 15.87
N ILE A 118 4.17 8.86 15.02
CA ILE A 118 2.92 8.22 15.41
C ILE A 118 3.14 6.76 15.78
N VAL A 119 3.99 6.05 15.02
CA VAL A 119 4.20 4.61 15.18
C VAL A 119 5.08 4.29 16.40
N ASP A 120 4.91 3.09 16.96
CA ASP A 120 5.72 2.63 18.10
C ASP A 120 7.09 2.12 17.67
N ASP A 121 7.19 1.63 16.45
CA ASP A 121 8.44 1.15 15.86
C ASP A 121 8.44 1.42 14.35
N PHE A 122 9.58 1.88 13.84
CA PHE A 122 9.77 2.21 12.43
C PHE A 122 11.04 1.56 11.88
N LYS A 123 10.90 0.80 10.82
CA LYS A 123 12.03 0.18 10.13
C LYS A 123 12.04 0.55 8.66
N LEU A 124 13.18 1.10 8.19
CA LEU A 124 13.43 1.34 6.77
C LEU A 124 14.23 0.17 6.19
N ILE A 125 13.72 -0.45 5.15
CA ILE A 125 14.41 -1.54 4.45
C ILE A 125 14.84 -1.04 3.07
N GLN A 126 16.12 -1.21 2.77
CA GLN A 126 16.74 -0.89 1.48
C GLN A 126 17.22 -2.20 0.82
N PRO A 127 16.35 -2.94 0.14
CA PRO A 127 16.65 -4.31 -0.30
C PRO A 127 17.76 -4.39 -1.36
N TRP A 128 18.12 -3.27 -2.01
CA TRP A 128 19.17 -3.23 -3.05
C TRP A 128 20.58 -3.03 -2.48
N LYS A 129 20.75 -2.51 -1.29
CA LYS A 129 22.10 -2.35 -0.70
C LYS A 129 22.79 -3.68 -0.42
N ASN A 130 22.02 -4.77 -0.40
CA ASN A 130 22.55 -6.12 -0.16
C ASN A 130 22.82 -6.92 -1.44
N VAL A 131 22.50 -6.38 -2.64
CA VAL A 131 22.65 -7.11 -3.92
C VAL A 131 23.98 -6.77 -4.62
N GLU A 132 24.66 -5.71 -4.19
CA GLU A 132 26.00 -5.36 -4.71
C GLU A 132 27.12 -6.23 -4.14
N ASN A 133 26.80 -7.13 -3.18
CA ASN A 133 27.76 -8.05 -2.54
C ASN A 133 27.48 -9.54 -2.87
N LEU A 134 26.70 -9.84 -3.90
CA LEU A 134 26.49 -11.16 -4.47
C LEU A 134 26.97 -11.18 -5.93
#